data_7a180ff11220c237be1452371fa8209d
#
_entry.id   7a180ff11220c237be1452371fa8209d
#
_cell.length_a   1.000
_cell.length_b   1.000
_cell.length_c   1.000
_cell.angle_alpha   90.00
_cell.angle_beta   90.00
_cell.angle_gamma   90.00
#
_symmetry.space_group_name_H-M   'P 1'
#
loop_
_entity.id
_entity.type
_entity.pdbx_description
1 polymer ?
#
loop_
_entity_poly.entity_id
_entity_poly.type
_entity_poly.pdbx_seq_one_letter_code
_entity_poly.pdbx_strand_id
1 'polypeptide(L)'
;MSTILLSIKPEYADKILSGEKKYEFRRHLAKKDVTKILVYSTSPVMMVVGEFEVVGTLSLSPSPLWEITKHAAGISRAKFRAYFAGRRLGYAYKIGKVQKYNEPKPLSAYNIHSAPQSLVYIEE
;
A
#
# COMPACT_ATOMS: atom_id res chain seq x y z
N MET A 1 1.46 -14.21 -11.48
CA MET A 1 2.02 -13.34 -10.44
C MET A 1 2.09 -11.93 -10.99
N SER A 2 1.66 -10.97 -10.21
CA SER A 2 1.51 -9.61 -10.72
C SER A 2 2.19 -8.59 -9.83
N THR A 3 2.66 -7.51 -10.46
CA THR A 3 3.15 -6.32 -9.78
C THR A 3 2.12 -5.22 -9.99
N ILE A 4 1.81 -4.48 -8.93
CA ILE A 4 0.96 -3.31 -9.03
C ILE A 4 1.69 -2.09 -8.47
N LEU A 5 1.22 -0.91 -8.88
CA LEU A 5 1.65 0.36 -8.29
C LEU A 5 0.47 0.91 -7.51
N LEU A 6 0.70 1.29 -6.26
CA LEU A 6 -0.30 1.92 -5.41
C LEU A 6 0.06 3.37 -5.13
N SER A 7 -0.94 4.23 -5.18
CA SER A 7 -0.82 5.61 -4.71
C SER A 7 -0.97 5.62 -3.19
N ILE A 8 0.07 6.06 -2.48
CA ILE A 8 0.14 6.03 -1.02
C ILE A 8 0.55 7.41 -0.53
N LYS A 9 -0.14 7.89 0.52
CA LYS A 9 0.22 9.20 1.11
C LYS A 9 1.65 9.19 1.61
N PRO A 10 2.38 10.33 1.51
CA PRO A 10 3.80 10.36 1.90
C PRO A 10 4.07 9.87 3.32
N GLU A 11 3.23 10.22 4.30
CA GLU A 11 3.45 9.77 5.68
C GLU A 11 3.42 8.24 5.80
N TYR A 12 2.52 7.58 5.07
CA TYR A 12 2.43 6.13 5.09
C TYR A 12 3.51 5.48 4.23
N ALA A 13 3.85 6.09 3.10
CA ALA A 13 4.96 5.61 2.27
C ALA A 13 6.26 5.59 3.07
N ASP A 14 6.54 6.66 3.82
CA ASP A 14 7.74 6.74 4.65
C ASP A 14 7.76 5.65 5.73
N LYS A 15 6.62 5.38 6.36
CA LYS A 15 6.50 4.34 7.39
C LYS A 15 6.67 2.94 6.83
N ILE A 16 6.20 2.70 5.61
CA ILE A 16 6.43 1.42 4.92
C ILE A 16 7.92 1.24 4.67
N LEU A 17 8.56 2.26 4.10
CA LEU A 17 9.97 2.17 3.71
C LEU A 17 10.90 2.08 4.92
N SER A 18 10.52 2.64 6.07
CA SER A 18 11.30 2.54 7.30
C SER A 18 11.12 1.20 8.02
N GLY A 19 10.13 0.40 7.62
CA GLY A 19 9.81 -0.86 8.28
C GLY A 19 8.84 -0.73 9.45
N GLU A 20 8.40 0.47 9.78
CA GLU A 20 7.48 0.71 10.88
C GLU A 20 6.07 0.18 10.57
N LYS A 21 5.62 0.36 9.31
CA LYS A 21 4.30 -0.05 8.86
C LYS A 21 4.41 -1.38 8.10
N LYS A 22 3.76 -2.42 8.63
CA LYS A 22 3.82 -3.79 8.08
C LYS A 22 2.58 -4.19 7.30
N TYR A 23 1.59 -3.31 7.19
CA TYR A 23 0.32 -3.59 6.52
C TYR A 23 -0.11 -2.38 5.71
N GLU A 24 -0.56 -2.64 4.47
CA GLU A 24 -1.14 -1.60 3.62
C GLU A 24 -2.64 -1.87 3.51
N PHE A 25 -3.44 -0.98 4.10
CA PHE A 25 -4.90 -1.14 4.17
C PHE A 25 -5.57 -0.60 2.91
N ARG A 26 -6.52 -1.35 2.40
CA ARG A 26 -7.31 -0.98 1.23
C ARG A 26 -8.76 -1.38 1.40
N ARG A 27 -9.66 -0.65 0.73
CA ARG A 27 -11.09 -1.00 0.72
C ARG A 27 -11.37 -2.15 -0.24
N HIS A 28 -10.45 -2.42 -1.16
CA HIS A 28 -10.49 -3.54 -2.10
C HIS A 28 -9.09 -4.02 -2.38
N LEU A 29 -8.94 -5.32 -2.62
CA LEU A 29 -7.69 -5.89 -3.11
C LEU A 29 -7.69 -5.92 -4.63
N ALA A 30 -6.49 -5.96 -5.23
CA ALA A 30 -6.36 -6.21 -6.66
C ALA A 30 -6.97 -7.57 -6.99
N LYS A 31 -7.55 -7.70 -8.18
CA LYS A 31 -8.20 -8.95 -8.61
C LYS A 31 -7.19 -10.06 -8.89
N LYS A 32 -6.01 -9.69 -9.39
CA LYS A 32 -4.95 -10.66 -9.68
C LYS A 32 -4.12 -10.92 -8.44
N ASP A 33 -3.43 -12.05 -8.44
CA ASP A 33 -2.52 -12.43 -7.36
C ASP A 33 -1.28 -11.52 -7.41
N VAL A 34 -1.15 -10.64 -6.43
CA VAL A 34 -0.10 -9.62 -6.38
C VAL A 34 1.04 -10.11 -5.51
N THR A 35 2.27 -10.07 -6.04
CA THR A 35 3.48 -10.48 -5.31
C THR A 35 4.40 -9.32 -4.97
N LYS A 36 4.25 -8.18 -5.66
CA LYS A 36 5.07 -6.99 -5.45
C LYS A 36 4.22 -5.74 -5.63
N ILE A 37 4.49 -4.74 -4.81
CA ILE A 37 3.83 -3.44 -4.90
C ILE A 37 4.88 -2.35 -4.99
N LEU A 38 4.75 -1.50 -6.04
CA LEU A 38 5.55 -0.28 -6.17
C LEU A 38 4.83 0.83 -5.41
N VAL A 39 5.59 1.57 -4.60
CA VAL A 39 5.05 2.61 -3.74
C VAL A 39 5.19 3.97 -4.42
N TYR A 40 4.07 4.49 -4.93
CA TYR A 40 4.01 5.85 -5.45
C TYR A 40 3.59 6.78 -4.32
N SER A 41 4.52 7.64 -3.87
CA SER A 41 4.23 8.63 -2.84
C SER A 41 3.52 9.81 -3.49
N THR A 42 2.31 10.12 -3.02
CA THR A 42 1.48 11.16 -3.64
C THR A 42 2.01 12.56 -3.35
N SER A 43 1.30 13.59 -3.85
CA SER A 43 1.69 14.99 -3.66
C SER A 43 2.07 15.28 -2.21
N PRO A 44 3.16 16.03 -1.95
CA PRO A 44 3.98 16.75 -2.92
C PRO A 44 5.14 15.97 -3.52
N VAL A 45 5.36 14.71 -3.12
CA VAL A 45 6.50 13.92 -3.61
C VAL A 45 6.34 13.53 -5.08
N MET A 46 5.21 12.91 -5.42
CA MET A 46 4.84 12.55 -6.79
C MET A 46 5.88 11.69 -7.50
N MET A 47 6.43 10.70 -6.80
CA MET A 47 7.47 9.79 -7.30
C MET A 47 7.25 8.38 -6.76
N VAL A 48 7.73 7.39 -7.51
CA VAL A 48 7.83 6.01 -7.01
C VAL A 48 9.10 5.95 -6.16
N VAL A 49 8.91 5.74 -4.86
CA VAL A 49 9.99 5.89 -3.87
C VAL A 49 10.57 4.56 -3.39
N GLY A 50 9.93 3.46 -3.75
CA GLY A 50 10.38 2.14 -3.34
C GLY A 50 9.37 1.07 -3.72
N GLU A 51 9.60 -0.13 -3.20
CA GLU A 51 8.75 -1.28 -3.45
C GLU A 51 8.74 -2.23 -2.27
N PHE A 52 7.76 -3.12 -2.21
CA PHE A 52 7.77 -4.19 -1.21
C PHE A 52 7.15 -5.47 -1.77
N GLU A 53 7.57 -6.59 -1.20
CA GLU A 53 6.97 -7.89 -1.49
C GLU A 53 5.71 -8.07 -0.67
N VAL A 54 4.71 -8.70 -1.29
CA VAL A 54 3.46 -9.07 -0.62
C VAL A 54 3.59 -10.52 -0.17
N VAL A 55 3.51 -10.75 1.15
CA VAL A 55 3.64 -12.08 1.72
C VAL A 55 2.30 -12.68 2.15
N GLY A 56 1.22 -11.99 1.85
CA GLY A 56 -0.13 -12.48 2.12
C GLY A 56 -1.11 -11.33 2.13
N THR A 57 -2.39 -11.66 2.28
CA THR A 57 -3.46 -10.68 2.37
C THR A 57 -4.38 -11.02 3.53
N LEU A 58 -5.08 -10.01 4.04
CA LEU A 58 -6.10 -10.17 5.07
C LEU A 58 -7.43 -9.63 4.54
N SER A 59 -8.51 -10.32 4.85
CA SER A 59 -9.88 -9.91 4.52
C SER A 59 -10.74 -10.20 5.75
N LEU A 60 -11.04 -9.18 6.53
CA LEU A 60 -11.73 -9.31 7.81
C LEU A 60 -12.61 -8.09 8.04
N SER A 61 -13.61 -8.25 8.92
CA SER A 61 -14.33 -7.07 9.37
C SER A 61 -13.36 -6.15 10.13
N PRO A 62 -13.64 -4.83 10.16
CA PRO A 62 -12.65 -3.86 10.65
C PRO A 62 -12.14 -4.09 12.07
N SER A 63 -12.99 -4.51 13.01
CA SER A 63 -12.53 -4.72 14.40
C SER A 63 -11.49 -5.84 14.52
N PRO A 64 -11.74 -7.06 14.03
CA PRO A 64 -10.70 -8.09 14.01
C PRO A 64 -9.47 -7.69 13.21
N LEU A 65 -9.66 -7.00 12.09
CA LEU A 65 -8.54 -6.54 11.28
C LEU A 65 -7.63 -5.63 12.09
N TRP A 66 -8.20 -4.68 12.84
CA TRP A 66 -7.43 -3.80 13.70
C TRP A 66 -6.68 -4.58 14.78
N GLU A 67 -7.35 -5.50 15.46
CA GLU A 67 -6.72 -6.28 16.54
C GLU A 67 -5.50 -7.07 16.05
N ILE A 68 -5.58 -7.64 14.86
CA ILE A 68 -4.48 -8.42 14.28
C ILE A 68 -3.32 -7.51 13.84
N THR A 69 -3.61 -6.31 13.34
CA THR A 69 -2.60 -5.46 12.68
C THR A 69 -2.09 -4.32 13.54
N LYS A 70 -2.74 -3.99 14.65
CA LYS A 70 -2.45 -2.77 15.43
C LYS A 70 -0.99 -2.64 15.88
N HIS A 71 -0.31 -3.76 16.09
CA HIS A 71 1.10 -3.77 16.53
C HIS A 71 2.04 -3.13 15.51
N ALA A 72 1.66 -3.09 14.23
CA ALA A 72 2.48 -2.56 13.15
C ALA A 72 1.62 -1.94 12.04
N ALA A 73 0.50 -1.35 12.42
CA ALA A 73 -0.47 -0.80 11.46
C ALA A 73 0.03 0.47 10.78
N GLY A 74 0.87 1.26 11.46
CA GLY A 74 1.39 2.51 10.91
C GLY A 74 0.33 3.58 10.67
N ILE A 75 -0.83 3.45 11.29
CA ILE A 75 -1.95 4.38 11.19
C ILE A 75 -2.64 4.44 12.54
N SER A 76 -3.16 5.60 12.93
CA SER A 76 -3.88 5.71 14.19
C SER A 76 -5.20 4.94 14.13
N ARG A 77 -5.67 4.49 15.29
CA ARG A 77 -6.95 3.79 15.37
C ARG A 77 -8.09 4.65 14.83
N ALA A 78 -8.08 5.94 15.13
CA ALA A 78 -9.12 6.87 14.65
C ALA A 78 -9.15 6.95 13.12
N LYS A 79 -7.99 7.08 12.49
CA LYS A 79 -7.89 7.13 11.03
C LYS A 79 -8.27 5.79 10.40
N PHE A 80 -7.86 4.67 11.00
CA PHE A 80 -8.25 3.34 10.55
C PHE A 80 -9.77 3.18 10.57
N ARG A 81 -10.41 3.57 11.67
CA ARG A 81 -11.86 3.47 11.82
C ARG A 81 -12.59 4.34 10.80
N ALA A 82 -12.09 5.57 10.58
CA ALA A 82 -12.67 6.47 9.58
C ALA A 82 -12.54 5.89 8.18
N TYR A 83 -11.38 5.30 7.87
CA TYR A 83 -11.12 4.72 6.54
C TYR A 83 -12.09 3.59 6.21
N PHE A 84 -12.39 2.74 7.19
CA PHE A 84 -13.28 1.59 6.99
C PHE A 84 -14.71 1.82 7.46
N ALA A 85 -15.08 3.06 7.81
CA ALA A 85 -16.42 3.37 8.30
C ALA A 85 -17.50 2.92 7.30
N GLY A 86 -18.51 2.23 7.80
CA GLY A 86 -19.63 1.75 6.98
C GLY A 86 -19.30 0.53 6.12
N ARG A 87 -18.11 -0.02 6.22
CA ARG A 87 -17.71 -1.18 5.43
C ARG A 87 -17.79 -2.45 6.27
N ARG A 88 -18.31 -3.49 5.64
CA ARG A 88 -18.42 -4.81 6.30
C ARG A 88 -17.05 -5.48 6.39
N LEU A 89 -16.23 -5.33 5.35
CA LEU A 89 -14.89 -5.92 5.29
C LEU A 89 -13.84 -4.84 5.03
N GLY A 90 -12.68 -5.02 5.65
CA GLY A 90 -11.47 -4.29 5.33
C GLY A 90 -10.42 -5.27 4.81
N TYR A 91 -9.45 -4.76 4.09
CA TYR A 91 -8.42 -5.56 3.45
C TYR A 91 -7.04 -5.01 3.77
N ALA A 92 -6.04 -5.89 3.79
CA ALA A 92 -4.65 -5.47 3.95
C ALA A 92 -3.73 -6.36 3.14
N TYR A 93 -2.72 -5.74 2.54
CA TYR A 93 -1.56 -6.46 2.02
C TYR A 93 -0.55 -6.58 3.17
N LYS A 94 -0.03 -7.79 3.37
CA LYS A 94 1.02 -8.03 4.37
C LYS A 94 2.36 -7.76 3.72
N ILE A 95 3.11 -6.82 4.31
CA ILE A 95 4.35 -6.32 3.74
C ILE A 95 5.51 -7.22 4.16
N GLY A 96 6.22 -7.75 3.16
CA GLY A 96 7.44 -8.52 3.36
C GLY A 96 8.68 -7.65 3.19
N LYS A 97 9.60 -8.09 2.33
CA LYS A 97 10.85 -7.37 2.08
C LYS A 97 10.58 -6.02 1.43
N VAL A 98 11.21 -4.98 1.97
CA VAL A 98 11.07 -3.60 1.51
C VAL A 98 12.37 -3.14 0.86
N GLN A 99 12.25 -2.44 -0.27
CA GLN A 99 13.39 -1.80 -0.92
C GLN A 99 13.09 -0.33 -1.14
N LYS A 100 13.80 0.55 -0.43
CA LYS A 100 13.74 1.99 -0.68
C LYS A 100 14.67 2.30 -1.85
N TYR A 101 14.17 3.04 -2.84
CA TYR A 101 15.01 3.42 -3.98
C TYR A 101 15.97 4.55 -3.61
N ASN A 102 17.24 4.41 -4.04
CA ASN A 102 18.22 5.49 -3.90
C ASN A 102 17.81 6.69 -4.76
N GLU A 103 17.27 6.42 -5.95
CA GLU A 103 16.76 7.44 -6.84
C GLU A 103 15.27 7.18 -7.09
N PRO A 104 14.38 8.00 -6.51
CA PRO A 104 12.96 7.91 -6.84
C PRO A 104 12.73 8.05 -8.34
N LYS A 105 11.70 7.38 -8.84
CA LYS A 105 11.41 7.35 -10.28
C LYS A 105 10.08 8.03 -10.58
N PRO A 106 9.99 8.80 -11.68
CA PRO A 106 8.71 9.37 -12.08
C PRO A 106 7.79 8.30 -12.64
N LEU A 107 6.49 8.57 -12.67
CA LEU A 107 5.51 7.65 -13.27
C LEU A 107 5.83 7.34 -14.73
N SER A 108 6.40 8.30 -15.45
CA SER A 108 6.77 8.11 -16.86
C SER A 108 7.76 6.96 -17.07
N ALA A 109 8.57 6.63 -16.06
CA ALA A 109 9.48 5.48 -16.13
C ALA A 109 8.72 4.15 -16.30
N TYR A 110 7.43 4.14 -15.97
CA TYR A 110 6.56 2.95 -16.06
C TYR A 110 5.47 3.12 -17.12
N ASN A 111 5.60 4.11 -18.00
CA ASN A 111 4.61 4.45 -19.02
C ASN A 111 3.24 4.82 -18.44
N ILE A 112 3.25 5.43 -17.27
CA ILE A 112 2.04 5.91 -16.60
C ILE A 112 2.00 7.43 -16.73
N HIS A 113 0.89 7.97 -17.26
CA HIS A 113 0.78 9.40 -17.57
C HIS A 113 0.14 10.23 -16.47
N SER A 114 -0.60 9.57 -15.57
CA SER A 114 -1.22 10.25 -14.42
C SER A 114 -1.31 9.29 -13.25
N ALA A 115 -1.26 9.83 -12.03
CA ALA A 115 -1.33 9.01 -10.81
C ALA A 115 -2.67 8.27 -10.76
N PRO A 116 -2.67 6.94 -10.50
CA PRO A 116 -3.91 6.21 -10.33
C PRO A 116 -4.60 6.64 -9.03
N GLN A 117 -5.94 6.59 -9.01
CA GLN A 117 -6.67 6.86 -7.77
C GLN A 117 -6.44 5.75 -6.74
N SER A 118 -6.23 4.54 -7.19
CA SER A 118 -5.96 3.39 -6.33
C SER A 118 -4.76 2.63 -6.84
N LEU A 119 -4.95 1.73 -7.80
CA LEU A 119 -3.87 0.87 -8.28
C LEU A 119 -3.83 0.83 -9.81
N VAL A 120 -2.65 0.47 -10.33
CA VAL A 120 -2.48 0.10 -11.73
C VAL A 120 -1.55 -1.11 -11.81
N TYR A 121 -1.87 -2.04 -12.71
CA TYR A 121 -1.00 -3.20 -12.95
C TYR A 121 0.22 -2.76 -13.77
N ILE A 122 1.38 -3.25 -13.36
CA ILE A 122 2.63 -2.95 -14.05
C ILE A 122 2.94 -4.13 -14.97
N GLU A 123 3.09 -3.85 -16.25
CA GLU A 123 3.50 -4.84 -17.23
C GLU A 123 5.02 -4.89 -17.29
N GLU A 124 5.54 -6.10 -17.31
CA GLU A 124 6.99 -6.32 -17.39
C GLU A 124 7.38 -6.84 -18.77
#